data_479ab33a4ca17694dc68b714e0a14fd2
#
_entry.id   479ab33a4ca17694dc68b714e0a14fd2
#
_cell.length_a   1.000
_cell.length_b   1.000
_cell.length_c   1.000
_cell.angle_alpha   90.00
_cell.angle_beta   90.00
_cell.angle_gamma   90.00
#
_symmetry.space_group_name_H-M   'P 1'
#
loop_
_entity.id
_entity.type
_entity.pdbx_description
1 polymer ?
#
loop_
_entity_poly.entity_id
_entity_poly.type
_entity_poly.pdbx_seq_one_letter_code
_entity_poly.pdbx_strand_id
1 'polypeptide(L)'
;EYHVIADTGEDDLLISDSGDGMNVEIAKEKYSLENLDELIDKTSMKHKKGIEVGHIFKLGQKYTKSMDTKITYENGTMNNIFMGCYGIGVTRIVAAAIEQNHDDSGIIWPTTISPFKCVIIEIDASKNNSVRNQSDLLYKMLRDKNVDVIVDNRDVGFGIKMKDWELIGIPHFFIVGKNEATKNIVTHKLRTMPNKNSLQIEDMEMFVEKNILHDMK
;
A
#
# COMPACT_ATOMS: atom_id res chain seq x y z
N GLU A 1 1.28 19.80 5.83
CA GLU A 1 0.41 18.66 5.58
C GLU A 1 0.92 17.87 4.39
N TYR A 2 0.74 16.55 4.41
CA TYR A 2 1.07 15.65 3.30
C TYR A 2 -0.20 14.92 2.89
N HIS A 3 -0.60 15.11 1.64
CA HIS A 3 -1.82 14.52 1.11
C HIS A 3 -1.54 13.57 -0.05
N VAL A 4 -2.34 12.51 -0.13
CA VAL A 4 -2.46 11.65 -1.30
C VAL A 4 -3.73 12.06 -2.04
N ILE A 5 -3.62 12.36 -3.32
CA ILE A 5 -4.78 12.74 -4.14
C ILE A 5 -5.64 11.51 -4.38
N ALA A 6 -6.88 11.56 -3.93
CA ALA A 6 -7.85 10.47 -4.09
C ALA A 6 -9.28 11.06 -4.06
N ASP A 7 -10.16 10.57 -4.92
CA ASP A 7 -11.53 11.09 -5.04
C ASP A 7 -12.37 10.83 -3.77
N THR A 8 -11.98 9.84 -2.96
CA THR A 8 -12.56 9.52 -1.65
C THR A 8 -11.97 10.33 -0.50
N GLY A 9 -11.04 11.26 -0.79
CA GLY A 9 -10.39 12.09 0.23
C GLY A 9 -11.37 12.99 0.98
N GLU A 10 -11.06 13.26 2.25
CA GLU A 10 -11.86 14.14 3.12
C GLU A 10 -11.55 15.61 2.86
N ASP A 11 -10.28 15.93 2.55
CA ASP A 11 -9.82 17.30 2.41
C ASP A 11 -10.00 17.85 0.99
N ASP A 12 -10.39 19.11 0.92
CA ASP A 12 -10.47 19.87 -0.32
C ASP A 12 -9.15 20.60 -0.57
N LEU A 13 -8.55 20.34 -1.72
CA LEU A 13 -7.24 20.85 -2.11
C LEU A 13 -7.32 21.64 -3.41
N LEU A 14 -6.51 22.69 -3.49
CA LEU A 14 -6.22 23.41 -4.74
C LEU A 14 -4.83 22.99 -5.22
N ILE A 15 -4.72 22.48 -6.44
CA ILE A 15 -3.46 21.96 -7.01
C ILE A 15 -3.18 22.70 -8.33
N SER A 16 -1.97 23.26 -8.44
CA SER A 16 -1.50 23.88 -9.68
C SER A 16 -1.00 22.83 -10.68
N ASP A 17 -0.85 23.22 -11.92
CA ASP A 17 -0.26 22.36 -12.96
C ASP A 17 1.25 22.06 -12.72
N SER A 18 1.92 22.89 -11.89
CA SER A 18 3.31 22.64 -11.43
C SER A 18 3.39 21.64 -10.26
N GLY A 19 2.25 21.21 -9.69
CA GLY A 19 2.20 20.31 -8.55
C GLY A 19 2.20 21.00 -7.18
N ASP A 20 2.19 22.33 -7.13
CA ASP A 20 2.03 23.06 -5.87
C ASP A 20 0.61 22.87 -5.34
N GLY A 21 0.46 22.58 -4.06
CA GLY A 21 -0.81 22.33 -3.42
C GLY A 21 -1.11 23.25 -2.24
N MET A 22 -2.40 23.52 -2.02
CA MET A 22 -2.89 24.27 -0.88
C MET A 22 -4.24 23.69 -0.42
N ASN A 23 -4.42 23.53 0.89
CA ASN A 23 -5.73 23.21 1.46
C ASN A 23 -6.68 24.38 1.25
N VAL A 24 -7.94 24.10 0.88
CA VAL A 24 -8.96 25.11 0.61
C VAL A 24 -9.22 26.00 1.81
N GLU A 25 -9.18 25.48 3.04
CA GLU A 25 -9.36 26.29 4.24
C GLU A 25 -8.25 27.34 4.39
N ILE A 26 -7.01 26.95 4.13
CA ILE A 26 -5.86 27.87 4.13
C ILE A 26 -5.97 28.89 2.99
N ALA A 27 -6.47 28.46 1.83
CA ALA A 27 -6.70 29.37 0.71
C ALA A 27 -7.78 30.42 1.03
N LYS A 28 -8.88 30.00 1.66
CA LYS A 28 -9.94 30.91 2.13
C LYS A 28 -9.39 32.00 3.06
N GLU A 29 -8.62 31.60 4.05
CA GLU A 29 -7.99 32.55 4.97
C GLU A 29 -7.02 33.49 4.25
N LYS A 30 -6.13 32.90 3.43
CA LYS A 30 -5.08 33.68 2.73
C LYS A 30 -5.63 34.73 1.75
N TYR A 31 -6.69 34.40 1.03
CA TYR A 31 -7.26 35.26 -0.01
C TYR A 31 -8.50 36.03 0.47
N SER A 32 -8.98 35.74 1.69
CA SER A 32 -10.22 36.31 2.25
C SER A 32 -11.45 36.07 1.35
N LEU A 33 -11.52 34.84 0.79
CA LEU A 33 -12.58 34.36 -0.10
C LEU A 33 -13.21 33.11 0.49
N GLU A 34 -14.54 33.05 0.53
CA GLU A 34 -15.25 31.86 1.05
C GLU A 34 -15.69 30.88 -0.05
N ASN A 35 -15.90 31.40 -1.25
CA ASN A 35 -16.40 30.61 -2.38
C ASN A 35 -15.25 29.88 -3.08
N LEU A 36 -15.47 28.58 -3.34
CA LEU A 36 -14.46 27.72 -3.99
C LEU A 36 -14.20 28.14 -5.45
N ASP A 37 -15.24 28.51 -6.20
CA ASP A 37 -15.09 28.91 -7.60
C ASP A 37 -14.27 30.20 -7.72
N GLU A 38 -14.51 31.17 -6.82
CA GLU A 38 -13.72 32.41 -6.73
C GLU A 38 -12.24 32.11 -6.38
N LEU A 39 -11.99 31.12 -5.53
CA LEU A 39 -10.62 30.67 -5.21
C LEU A 39 -9.94 30.03 -6.41
N ILE A 40 -10.65 29.16 -7.15
CA ILE A 40 -10.15 28.54 -8.37
C ILE A 40 -9.79 29.61 -9.41
N ASP A 41 -10.69 30.56 -9.66
CA ASP A 41 -10.44 31.66 -10.58
C ASP A 41 -9.26 32.53 -10.15
N LYS A 42 -9.16 32.84 -8.84
CA LYS A 42 -8.08 33.64 -8.28
C LYS A 42 -6.72 32.97 -8.34
N THR A 43 -6.67 31.67 -8.13
CA THR A 43 -5.41 30.92 -8.02
C THR A 43 -5.01 30.25 -9.33
N SER A 44 -5.95 30.06 -10.26
CA SER A 44 -5.81 29.23 -11.46
C SER A 44 -5.43 27.78 -11.14
N MET A 45 -5.81 27.30 -9.95
CA MET A 45 -5.56 25.94 -9.49
C MET A 45 -6.80 25.07 -9.71
N LYS A 46 -6.60 23.76 -9.77
CA LYS A 46 -7.66 22.75 -9.91
C LYS A 46 -8.06 22.23 -8.55
N HIS A 47 -9.36 22.13 -8.31
CA HIS A 47 -9.89 21.48 -7.12
C HIS A 47 -9.68 19.96 -7.21
N LYS A 48 -9.18 19.38 -6.12
CA LYS A 48 -8.98 17.94 -5.93
C LYS A 48 -9.34 17.54 -4.51
N LYS A 49 -9.72 16.29 -4.33
CA LYS A 49 -9.83 15.67 -3.01
C LYS A 49 -8.51 15.03 -2.60
N GLY A 50 -8.22 15.02 -1.30
CA GLY A 50 -7.01 14.43 -0.74
C GLY A 50 -7.24 13.71 0.57
N ILE A 51 -6.41 12.71 0.82
CA ILE A 51 -6.32 11.99 2.08
C ILE A 51 -5.07 12.51 2.80
N GLU A 52 -5.23 13.14 3.96
CA GLU A 52 -4.09 13.59 4.77
C GLU A 52 -3.37 12.38 5.39
N VAL A 53 -2.17 12.09 4.94
CA VAL A 53 -1.36 10.96 5.42
C VAL A 53 -0.32 11.35 6.44
N GLY A 54 -0.01 12.63 6.57
CA GLY A 54 0.93 13.13 7.55
C GLY A 54 0.85 14.64 7.76
N HIS A 55 1.28 15.08 8.95
CA HIS A 55 1.23 16.50 9.33
C HIS A 55 2.43 16.90 10.19
N ILE A 56 2.96 18.07 9.95
CA ILE A 56 3.99 18.72 10.77
C ILE A 56 3.37 19.96 11.42
N PHE A 57 3.18 19.91 12.72
CA PHE A 57 2.64 21.02 13.48
C PHE A 57 3.76 21.87 14.09
N LYS A 58 3.80 23.15 13.74
CA LYS A 58 4.68 24.16 14.34
C LYS A 58 3.94 24.79 15.53
N LEU A 59 3.98 24.12 16.67
CA LEU A 59 3.21 24.53 17.86
C LEU A 59 3.80 25.76 18.57
N GLY A 60 5.07 26.09 18.29
CA GLY A 60 5.75 27.21 18.91
C GLY A 60 5.75 27.09 20.45
N GLN A 61 5.38 28.16 21.14
CA GLN A 61 5.31 28.20 22.61
C GLN A 61 3.88 28.17 23.15
N LYS A 62 2.87 27.83 22.31
CA LYS A 62 1.45 27.88 22.69
C LYS A 62 1.16 27.10 23.98
N TYR A 63 1.60 25.86 24.04
CA TYR A 63 1.36 24.99 25.19
C TYR A 63 2.34 25.21 26.32
N THR A 64 3.62 25.42 26.04
CA THR A 64 4.66 25.62 27.04
C THR A 64 4.46 26.90 27.84
N LYS A 65 3.90 27.97 27.24
CA LYS A 65 3.47 29.16 27.96
C LYS A 65 2.32 28.88 28.93
N SER A 66 1.29 28.15 28.47
CA SER A 66 0.15 27.78 29.31
C SER A 66 0.51 26.87 30.48
N MET A 67 1.51 26.01 30.28
CA MET A 67 2.00 25.06 31.29
C MET A 67 3.17 25.63 32.13
N ASP A 68 3.59 26.85 31.87
CA ASP A 68 4.78 27.51 32.47
C ASP A 68 6.05 26.64 32.38
N THR A 69 6.20 25.87 31.29
CA THR A 69 7.34 25.00 31.08
C THR A 69 8.50 25.77 30.48
N LYS A 70 9.54 25.96 31.27
CA LYS A 70 10.73 26.76 30.93
C LYS A 70 12.00 25.93 31.01
N ILE A 71 12.99 26.33 30.23
CA ILE A 71 14.38 25.85 30.34
C ILE A 71 15.31 27.03 30.60
N THR A 72 16.40 26.79 31.31
CA THR A 72 17.47 27.75 31.50
C THR A 72 18.54 27.49 30.44
N TYR A 73 18.83 28.50 29.63
CA TYR A 73 19.90 28.45 28.64
C TYR A 73 21.27 28.65 29.33
N GLU A 74 22.35 28.33 28.60
CA GLU A 74 23.74 28.47 29.10
C GLU A 74 24.07 29.89 29.59
N ASN A 75 23.42 30.90 29.00
CA ASN A 75 23.59 32.31 29.42
C ASN A 75 22.75 32.69 30.66
N GLY A 76 22.10 31.73 31.31
CA GLY A 76 21.29 31.93 32.51
C GLY A 76 19.87 32.47 32.26
N THR A 77 19.45 32.72 31.00
CA THR A 77 18.10 33.18 30.72
C THR A 77 17.13 31.99 30.73
N MET A 78 15.89 32.25 31.22
CA MET A 78 14.81 31.26 31.19
C MET A 78 13.82 31.58 30.08
N ASN A 79 13.52 30.61 29.25
CA ASN A 79 12.54 30.76 28.18
C ASN A 79 11.63 29.53 28.08
N ASN A 80 10.38 29.74 27.61
CA ASN A 80 9.49 28.65 27.26
C ASN A 80 10.05 27.85 26.08
N ILE A 81 9.85 26.53 26.11
CA ILE A 81 10.34 25.62 25.08
C ILE A 81 9.50 25.79 23.79
N PHE A 82 10.15 25.81 22.63
CA PHE A 82 9.48 25.68 21.34
C PHE A 82 9.15 24.23 21.08
N MET A 83 7.93 23.98 20.62
CA MET A 83 7.41 22.64 20.35
C MET A 83 7.11 22.43 18.87
N GLY A 84 7.37 21.22 18.40
CA GLY A 84 6.85 20.68 17.15
C GLY A 84 6.16 19.34 17.40
N CYS A 85 5.22 18.99 16.56
CA CYS A 85 4.59 17.68 16.57
C CYS A 85 4.59 17.12 15.13
N TYR A 86 4.88 15.83 15.01
CA TYR A 86 5.03 15.16 13.72
C TYR A 86 4.16 13.91 13.73
N GLY A 87 3.18 13.87 12.86
CA GLY A 87 2.22 12.78 12.77
C GLY A 87 2.23 12.08 11.42
N ILE A 88 2.10 10.75 11.44
CA ILE A 88 1.88 9.91 10.26
C ILE A 88 0.71 9.00 10.55
N GLY A 89 -0.28 9.00 9.66
CA GLY A 89 -1.45 8.12 9.73
C GLY A 89 -1.15 6.74 9.16
N VAL A 90 -0.49 5.86 9.95
CA VAL A 90 -0.03 4.54 9.47
C VAL A 90 -1.17 3.72 8.86
N THR A 91 -2.32 3.63 9.53
CA THR A 91 -3.50 2.93 9.02
C THR A 91 -4.14 3.66 7.84
N ARG A 92 -4.11 4.98 7.83
CA ARG A 92 -4.62 5.82 6.74
C ARG A 92 -3.78 5.66 5.47
N ILE A 93 -2.46 5.44 5.58
CA ILE A 93 -1.57 5.14 4.45
C ILE A 93 -2.01 3.86 3.74
N VAL A 94 -2.47 2.84 4.47
CA VAL A 94 -3.00 1.61 3.87
C VAL A 94 -4.20 1.91 2.97
N ALA A 95 -5.17 2.67 3.47
CA ALA A 95 -6.33 3.09 2.68
C ALA A 95 -5.93 3.94 1.47
N ALA A 96 -5.03 4.91 1.66
CA ALA A 96 -4.51 5.74 0.57
C ALA A 96 -3.78 4.92 -0.50
N ALA A 97 -3.02 3.89 -0.11
CA ALA A 97 -2.36 2.99 -1.05
C ALA A 97 -3.37 2.17 -1.87
N ILE A 98 -4.47 1.72 -1.27
CA ILE A 98 -5.55 1.01 -1.98
C ILE A 98 -6.23 1.95 -2.99
N GLU A 99 -6.58 3.17 -2.58
CA GLU A 99 -7.19 4.17 -3.46
C GLU A 99 -6.32 4.53 -4.67
N GLN A 100 -5.00 4.49 -4.51
CA GLN A 100 -4.05 4.76 -5.59
C GLN A 100 -3.76 3.54 -6.47
N ASN A 101 -4.04 2.32 -5.99
CA ASN A 101 -3.61 1.09 -6.64
C ASN A 101 -4.73 0.04 -6.64
N HIS A 102 -5.68 0.21 -7.54
CA HIS A 102 -6.78 -0.73 -7.78
C HIS A 102 -7.23 -0.72 -9.24
N ASP A 103 -8.01 -1.72 -9.61
CA ASP A 103 -8.75 -1.80 -10.86
C ASP A 103 -10.16 -2.36 -10.61
N ASP A 104 -10.95 -2.58 -11.65
CA ASP A 104 -12.31 -3.14 -11.53
C ASP A 104 -12.37 -4.54 -10.91
N SER A 105 -11.24 -5.25 -10.84
CA SER A 105 -11.13 -6.58 -10.25
C SER A 105 -10.75 -6.55 -8.77
N GLY A 106 -10.27 -5.42 -8.25
CA GLY A 106 -9.90 -5.25 -6.85
C GLY A 106 -8.56 -4.53 -6.63
N ILE A 107 -7.95 -4.76 -5.48
CA ILE A 107 -6.71 -4.12 -5.06
C ILE A 107 -5.53 -4.59 -5.92
N ILE A 108 -4.56 -3.69 -6.12
CA ILE A 108 -3.25 -3.96 -6.70
C ILE A 108 -2.20 -3.52 -5.69
N TRP A 109 -1.84 -4.38 -4.75
CA TRP A 109 -0.85 -4.00 -3.75
C TRP A 109 0.52 -3.70 -4.36
N PRO A 110 1.13 -2.54 -4.04
CA PRO A 110 2.56 -2.38 -4.22
C PRO A 110 3.32 -3.46 -3.45
N THR A 111 4.29 -4.11 -4.09
CA THR A 111 4.98 -5.29 -3.52
C THR A 111 5.56 -5.02 -2.14
N THR A 112 6.07 -3.81 -1.89
CA THR A 112 6.69 -3.43 -0.62
C THR A 112 5.75 -3.48 0.58
N ILE A 113 4.48 -3.11 0.41
CA ILE A 113 3.47 -3.01 1.48
C ILE A 113 2.38 -4.09 1.40
N SER A 114 2.46 -4.99 0.44
CA SER A 114 1.54 -6.13 0.33
C SER A 114 1.60 -7.00 1.60
N PRO A 115 0.45 -7.39 2.17
CA PRO A 115 0.41 -8.23 3.37
C PRO A 115 1.04 -9.61 3.15
N PHE A 116 0.92 -10.14 1.93
CA PHE A 116 1.63 -11.32 1.45
C PHE A 116 2.17 -11.02 0.06
N LYS A 117 3.37 -11.51 -0.23
CA LYS A 117 3.96 -11.34 -1.57
C LYS A 117 3.39 -12.34 -2.57
N CYS A 118 3.02 -13.51 -2.06
CA CYS A 118 2.59 -14.63 -2.87
C CYS A 118 1.36 -15.32 -2.27
N VAL A 119 0.52 -15.88 -3.13
CA VAL A 119 -0.47 -16.89 -2.77
C VAL A 119 -0.23 -18.17 -3.57
N ILE A 120 -0.25 -19.30 -2.90
CA ILE A 120 -0.26 -20.63 -3.52
C ILE A 120 -1.71 -21.10 -3.57
N ILE A 121 -2.23 -21.28 -4.78
CA ILE A 121 -3.62 -21.73 -5.02
C ILE A 121 -3.61 -23.20 -5.37
N GLU A 122 -4.06 -24.03 -4.43
CA GLU A 122 -4.22 -25.48 -4.65
C GLU A 122 -5.51 -25.77 -5.41
N ILE A 123 -5.44 -26.67 -6.39
CA ILE A 123 -6.61 -27.17 -7.11
C ILE A 123 -6.82 -28.65 -6.78
N ASP A 124 -7.97 -28.98 -6.18
CA ASP A 124 -8.36 -30.35 -5.78
C ASP A 124 -7.34 -31.07 -4.87
N ALA A 125 -6.64 -30.35 -4.00
CA ALA A 125 -5.65 -30.90 -3.09
C ALA A 125 -6.25 -31.89 -2.07
N SER A 126 -7.55 -31.75 -1.73
CA SER A 126 -8.28 -32.69 -0.87
C SER A 126 -8.39 -34.10 -1.48
N LYS A 127 -8.32 -34.18 -2.81
CA LYS A 127 -8.42 -35.45 -3.58
C LYS A 127 -7.08 -35.89 -4.17
N ASN A 128 -6.02 -35.07 -4.03
CA ASN A 128 -4.77 -35.29 -4.71
C ASN A 128 -3.55 -34.91 -3.86
N ASN A 129 -2.96 -35.91 -3.20
CA ASN A 129 -1.80 -35.72 -2.34
C ASN A 129 -0.57 -35.14 -3.07
N SER A 130 -0.40 -35.38 -4.39
CA SER A 130 0.72 -34.81 -5.14
C SER A 130 0.61 -33.27 -5.24
N VAL A 131 -0.59 -32.73 -5.35
CA VAL A 131 -0.82 -31.29 -5.32
C VAL A 131 -0.42 -30.72 -3.95
N ARG A 132 -0.87 -31.36 -2.87
CA ARG A 132 -0.52 -30.96 -1.50
C ARG A 132 1.00 -30.98 -1.28
N ASN A 133 1.66 -32.09 -1.62
CA ASN A 133 3.09 -32.22 -1.43
C ASN A 133 3.91 -31.18 -2.20
N GLN A 134 3.49 -30.86 -3.43
CA GLN A 134 4.15 -29.82 -4.21
C GLN A 134 3.91 -28.42 -3.66
N SER A 135 2.70 -28.14 -3.19
CA SER A 135 2.37 -26.87 -2.54
C SER A 135 3.16 -26.67 -1.25
N ASP A 136 3.30 -27.72 -0.44
CA ASP A 136 4.09 -27.69 0.79
C ASP A 136 5.58 -27.47 0.51
N LEU A 137 6.12 -28.09 -0.54
CA LEU A 137 7.49 -27.87 -0.99
C LEU A 137 7.70 -26.41 -1.41
N LEU A 138 6.81 -25.88 -2.24
CA LEU A 138 6.84 -24.49 -2.69
C LEU A 138 6.70 -23.51 -1.53
N TYR A 139 5.76 -23.76 -0.62
CA TYR A 139 5.58 -22.96 0.59
C TYR A 139 6.86 -22.88 1.42
N LYS A 140 7.49 -24.05 1.69
CA LYS A 140 8.74 -24.10 2.45
C LYS A 140 9.85 -23.31 1.75
N MET A 141 10.03 -23.48 0.45
CA MET A 141 11.03 -22.78 -0.35
C MET A 141 10.86 -21.26 -0.27
N LEU A 142 9.64 -20.76 -0.39
CA LEU A 142 9.33 -19.33 -0.27
C LEU A 142 9.61 -18.82 1.14
N ARG A 143 9.22 -19.56 2.18
CA ARG A 143 9.46 -19.20 3.58
C ARG A 143 10.95 -19.19 3.94
N ASP A 144 11.72 -20.16 3.43
CA ASP A 144 13.18 -20.24 3.65
C ASP A 144 13.91 -19.03 3.02
N LYS A 145 13.31 -18.40 2.00
CA LYS A 145 13.78 -17.13 1.40
C LYS A 145 13.19 -15.87 2.06
N ASN A 146 12.49 -15.99 3.20
CA ASN A 146 11.79 -14.89 3.90
C ASN A 146 10.72 -14.20 3.04
N VAL A 147 10.08 -14.90 2.13
CA VAL A 147 8.93 -14.40 1.39
C VAL A 147 7.65 -14.69 2.17
N ASP A 148 6.86 -13.66 2.41
CA ASP A 148 5.54 -13.82 3.02
C ASP A 148 4.57 -14.43 2.01
N VAL A 149 4.11 -15.64 2.30
CA VAL A 149 3.27 -16.45 1.43
C VAL A 149 2.09 -17.05 2.20
N ILE A 150 0.95 -17.12 1.54
CA ILE A 150 -0.26 -17.77 2.04
C ILE A 150 -0.67 -18.91 1.10
N VAL A 151 -1.28 -19.97 1.65
CA VAL A 151 -1.80 -21.11 0.86
C VAL A 151 -3.31 -21.09 0.88
N ASP A 152 -3.96 -21.08 -0.28
CA ASP A 152 -5.39 -21.32 -0.41
C ASP A 152 -5.68 -22.80 -0.62
N ASN A 153 -5.94 -23.46 0.49
CA ASN A 153 -6.28 -24.89 0.54
C ASN A 153 -7.79 -25.16 0.69
N ARG A 154 -8.64 -24.13 0.50
CA ARG A 154 -10.10 -24.28 0.58
C ARG A 154 -10.61 -25.27 -0.47
N ASP A 155 -11.63 -26.03 -0.13
CA ASP A 155 -12.28 -26.96 -1.08
C ASP A 155 -13.40 -26.24 -1.84
N VAL A 156 -13.02 -25.28 -2.67
CA VAL A 156 -13.91 -24.49 -3.54
C VAL A 156 -13.34 -24.43 -4.96
N GLY A 157 -14.20 -24.11 -5.93
CA GLY A 157 -13.80 -24.05 -7.35
C GLY A 157 -12.67 -23.05 -7.60
N PHE A 158 -11.76 -23.41 -8.51
CA PHE A 158 -10.60 -22.59 -8.88
C PHE A 158 -10.97 -21.16 -9.27
N GLY A 159 -12.07 -20.97 -10.02
CA GLY A 159 -12.53 -19.63 -10.43
C GLY A 159 -12.92 -18.74 -9.24
N ILE A 160 -13.45 -19.33 -8.15
CA ILE A 160 -13.78 -18.61 -6.92
C ILE A 160 -12.49 -18.15 -6.25
N LYS A 161 -11.53 -19.07 -6.05
CA LYS A 161 -10.22 -18.74 -5.47
C LYS A 161 -9.54 -17.61 -6.24
N MET A 162 -9.50 -17.70 -7.57
CA MET A 162 -8.88 -16.67 -8.41
C MET A 162 -9.53 -15.30 -8.22
N LYS A 163 -10.86 -15.22 -8.23
CA LYS A 163 -11.58 -13.97 -8.02
C LYS A 163 -11.33 -13.37 -6.63
N ASP A 164 -11.34 -14.21 -5.59
CA ASP A 164 -11.07 -13.76 -4.23
C ASP A 164 -9.66 -13.17 -4.12
N TRP A 165 -8.66 -13.84 -4.68
CA TRP A 165 -7.28 -13.38 -4.60
C TRP A 165 -6.97 -12.19 -5.53
N GLU A 166 -7.66 -12.08 -6.66
CA GLU A 166 -7.63 -10.87 -7.51
C GLU A 166 -8.25 -9.68 -6.78
N LEU A 167 -9.35 -9.88 -6.05
CA LEU A 167 -9.98 -8.85 -5.22
C LEU A 167 -9.05 -8.41 -4.07
N ILE A 168 -8.44 -9.36 -3.38
CA ILE A 168 -7.46 -9.09 -2.30
C ILE A 168 -6.20 -8.41 -2.84
N GLY A 169 -5.79 -8.73 -4.08
CA GLY A 169 -4.74 -8.02 -4.79
C GLY A 169 -3.31 -8.47 -4.51
N ILE A 170 -3.10 -9.71 -4.07
CA ILE A 170 -1.75 -10.25 -3.83
C ILE A 170 -0.94 -10.23 -5.14
N PRO A 171 0.34 -9.76 -5.14
CA PRO A 171 1.12 -9.57 -6.37
C PRO A 171 1.35 -10.84 -7.19
N HIS A 172 1.72 -11.95 -6.56
CA HIS A 172 2.10 -13.18 -7.25
C HIS A 172 1.18 -14.34 -6.90
N PHE A 173 0.61 -14.98 -7.92
CA PHE A 173 -0.19 -16.21 -7.80
C PHE A 173 0.64 -17.39 -8.28
N PHE A 174 0.78 -18.41 -7.45
CA PHE A 174 1.33 -19.71 -7.81
C PHE A 174 0.21 -20.74 -7.79
N ILE A 175 -0.09 -21.33 -8.95
CA ILE A 175 -1.21 -22.25 -9.11
C ILE A 175 -0.63 -23.66 -9.22
N VAL A 176 -1.13 -24.55 -8.38
CA VAL A 176 -0.72 -25.95 -8.33
C VAL A 176 -1.95 -26.85 -8.44
N GLY A 177 -2.07 -27.52 -9.57
CA GLY A 177 -3.11 -28.51 -9.84
C GLY A 177 -2.48 -29.86 -10.21
N LYS A 178 -3.30 -30.83 -10.57
CA LYS A 178 -2.86 -32.18 -10.93
C LYS A 178 -1.84 -32.19 -12.08
N ASN A 179 -2.06 -31.35 -13.11
CA ASN A 179 -1.14 -31.26 -14.25
C ASN A 179 0.22 -30.69 -13.83
N GLU A 180 0.21 -29.66 -13.03
CA GLU A 180 1.40 -29.02 -12.49
C GLU A 180 2.19 -30.01 -11.65
N ALA A 181 1.52 -30.70 -10.73
CA ALA A 181 2.13 -31.71 -9.86
C ALA A 181 2.72 -32.91 -10.65
N THR A 182 2.03 -33.34 -11.70
CA THR A 182 2.52 -34.44 -12.55
C THR A 182 3.76 -34.07 -13.36
N LYS A 183 3.84 -32.81 -13.78
CA LYS A 183 4.95 -32.31 -14.63
C LYS A 183 6.07 -31.63 -13.84
N ASN A 184 5.95 -31.58 -12.52
CA ASN A 184 6.87 -30.89 -11.62
C ASN A 184 7.06 -29.41 -11.96
N ILE A 185 5.97 -28.75 -12.33
CA ILE A 185 5.92 -27.33 -12.67
C ILE A 185 4.96 -26.56 -11.77
N VAL A 186 5.07 -25.24 -11.75
CA VAL A 186 4.12 -24.32 -11.11
C VAL A 186 3.66 -23.33 -12.15
N THR A 187 2.36 -23.06 -12.21
CA THR A 187 1.83 -21.99 -13.05
C THR A 187 1.86 -20.68 -12.26
N HIS A 188 2.63 -19.70 -12.74
CA HIS A 188 2.75 -18.37 -12.15
C HIS A 188 1.92 -17.35 -12.92
N LYS A 189 1.24 -16.44 -12.18
CA LYS A 189 0.54 -15.27 -12.72
C LYS A 189 0.83 -14.06 -11.84
N LEU A 190 1.09 -12.91 -12.46
CA LEU A 190 1.07 -11.63 -11.76
C LEU A 190 -0.37 -11.08 -11.65
N ARG A 191 -0.66 -10.36 -10.56
CA ARG A 191 -1.96 -9.69 -10.38
C ARG A 191 -2.26 -8.71 -11.52
N THR A 192 -1.25 -7.99 -11.98
CA THR A 192 -1.36 -6.94 -13.00
C THR A 192 -1.32 -7.45 -14.44
N MET A 193 -1.05 -8.75 -14.66
CA MET A 193 -0.89 -9.31 -16.01
C MET A 193 -1.86 -10.46 -16.28
N PRO A 194 -2.49 -10.51 -17.46
CA PRO A 194 -3.37 -11.61 -17.82
C PRO A 194 -2.63 -12.91 -18.11
N ASN A 195 -1.36 -12.83 -18.50
CA ASN A 195 -0.56 -13.97 -18.94
C ASN A 195 -0.13 -14.85 -17.76
N LYS A 196 -0.09 -16.15 -18.04
CA LYS A 196 0.40 -17.20 -17.12
C LYS A 196 1.66 -17.80 -17.67
N ASN A 197 2.64 -18.04 -16.82
CA ASN A 197 3.90 -18.67 -17.16
C ASN A 197 4.04 -20.00 -16.41
N SER A 198 4.54 -21.04 -17.06
CA SER A 198 4.90 -22.30 -16.39
C SER A 198 6.36 -22.24 -15.97
N LEU A 199 6.64 -22.51 -14.72
CA LEU A 199 7.97 -22.52 -14.11
C LEU A 199 8.29 -23.92 -13.64
N GLN A 200 9.51 -24.42 -13.90
CA GLN A 200 9.99 -25.66 -13.29
C GLN A 200 10.22 -25.43 -11.79
N ILE A 201 9.93 -26.42 -10.98
CA ILE A 201 10.18 -26.32 -9.52
C ILE A 201 11.66 -26.06 -9.24
N GLU A 202 12.56 -26.64 -10.05
CA GLU A 202 14.00 -26.47 -9.93
C GLU A 202 14.46 -25.03 -10.13
N ASP A 203 13.74 -24.23 -10.95
CA ASP A 203 14.07 -22.83 -11.26
C ASP A 203 13.43 -21.84 -10.28
N MET A 204 12.60 -22.31 -9.36
CA MET A 204 11.82 -21.43 -8.47
C MET A 204 12.69 -20.55 -7.58
N GLU A 205 13.81 -21.06 -7.08
CA GLU A 205 14.70 -20.24 -6.23
C GLU A 205 15.25 -19.04 -6.99
N MET A 206 15.76 -19.27 -8.20
CA MET A 206 16.27 -18.20 -9.07
C MET A 206 15.16 -17.23 -9.48
N PHE A 207 13.96 -17.76 -9.77
CA PHE A 207 12.80 -16.93 -10.08
C PHE A 207 12.44 -16.00 -8.92
N VAL A 208 12.38 -16.50 -7.69
CA VAL A 208 12.07 -15.75 -6.47
C VAL A 208 13.09 -14.65 -6.24
N GLU A 209 14.38 -14.94 -6.36
CA GLU A 209 15.45 -13.96 -6.17
C GLU A 209 15.37 -12.82 -7.18
N LYS A 210 15.07 -13.13 -8.43
CA LYS A 210 15.05 -12.15 -9.52
C LYS A 210 13.76 -11.31 -9.56
N ASN A 211 12.60 -11.91 -9.28
CA ASN A 211 11.29 -11.29 -9.57
C ASN A 211 10.49 -10.93 -8.31
N ILE A 212 10.84 -11.44 -7.13
CA ILE A 212 10.12 -11.15 -5.90
C ILE A 212 11.01 -10.37 -4.94
N LEU A 213 12.21 -10.87 -4.63
CA LEU A 213 13.10 -10.22 -3.68
C LEU A 213 13.78 -8.97 -4.26
N HIS A 214 13.95 -8.89 -5.57
CA HIS A 214 14.49 -7.67 -6.22
C HIS A 214 13.52 -6.50 -6.06
N ASP A 215 12.22 -6.73 -6.20
CA ASP A 215 11.17 -5.70 -6.09
C ASP A 215 10.89 -5.26 -4.63
N MET A 216 11.54 -5.90 -3.66
CA MET A 216 11.46 -5.56 -2.24
C MET A 216 12.60 -4.65 -1.77
N LYS A 217 13.60 -4.38 -2.61
CA LYS A 217 14.72 -3.48 -2.34
C LYS A 217 14.42 -2.06 -2.82
#